data_e6baa1f27e76d5a4b552296d8cafe043
#
_entry.id   e6baa1f27e76d5a4b552296d8cafe043
#
_cell.length_a   1.000
_cell.length_b   1.000
_cell.length_c   1.000
_cell.angle_alpha   90.00
_cell.angle_beta   90.00
_cell.angle_gamma   90.00
#
_symmetry.space_group_name_H-M   'P 1'
#
loop_
_entity.id
_entity.type
_entity.pdbx_description
1 polymer ?
#
loop_
_entity_poly.entity_id
_entity_poly.type
_entity_poly.pdbx_seq_one_letter_code
_entity_poly.pdbx_strand_id
1 'polypeptide(L)'
;MVFRKKLSCLWTLGLCLVASKSSPRNPTITDQSFIDQCVNVHNELRGQVNPAAADMKHMTWDEGLAMIAEAWAKKCKFQHNTCIGKSFECHPTFQYIGENIWLGGLSMFSPKSAILAWYNETRMFDYSTLSCTGICGHYTQVVWANSYKIGCALEMCPNLGSADTAIFVCNYGPAGNFPNMPPYTQGESCSLCEEKETCVNKLCRKQKGKK
;
A
#
# COMPACT_ATOMS: atom_id res chain seq x y z
N MET A 1 78.65 -4.51 -35.28
CA MET A 1 78.10 -3.69 -34.19
C MET A 1 76.62 -3.78 -34.33
N VAL A 2 75.95 -4.67 -33.52
CA VAL A 2 74.52 -4.99 -33.64
C VAL A 2 73.83 -4.47 -32.42
N PHE A 3 72.99 -3.42 -32.61
CA PHE A 3 72.16 -2.86 -31.51
C PHE A 3 70.92 -3.71 -31.34
N ARG A 4 70.83 -4.39 -30.19
CA ARG A 4 69.58 -5.06 -29.70
C ARG A 4 68.69 -4.00 -29.06
N LYS A 5 67.53 -3.74 -29.67
CA LYS A 5 66.44 -3.00 -29.03
C LYS A 5 65.70 -3.93 -28.08
N LYS A 6 65.69 -3.60 -26.78
CA LYS A 6 64.82 -4.24 -25.78
C LYS A 6 63.40 -3.68 -25.92
N LEU A 7 62.42 -4.52 -26.27
CA LEU A 7 61.00 -4.20 -26.15
C LEU A 7 60.58 -4.38 -24.70
N SER A 8 60.18 -3.30 -24.06
CA SER A 8 59.56 -3.32 -22.74
C SER A 8 58.05 -3.50 -22.91
N CYS A 9 57.53 -4.67 -22.50
CA CYS A 9 56.10 -4.97 -22.54
C CYS A 9 55.51 -4.48 -21.24
N LEU A 10 54.80 -3.31 -21.26
CA LEU A 10 54.01 -2.82 -20.15
C LEU A 10 52.70 -3.61 -20.10
N TRP A 11 52.57 -4.47 -19.13
CA TRP A 11 51.30 -5.10 -18.79
C TRP A 11 50.46 -4.12 -17.95
N THR A 12 49.47 -3.49 -18.55
CA THR A 12 48.45 -2.75 -17.82
C THR A 12 47.41 -3.74 -17.30
N LEU A 13 47.44 -4.00 -16.01
CA LEU A 13 46.34 -4.70 -15.31
C LEU A 13 45.10 -3.82 -15.35
N GLY A 14 44.20 -4.09 -16.29
CA GLY A 14 42.86 -3.52 -16.29
C GLY A 14 42.05 -4.14 -15.15
N LEU A 15 41.83 -3.41 -14.03
CA LEU A 15 40.84 -3.77 -13.05
C LEU A 15 39.45 -3.66 -13.70
N CYS A 16 38.85 -4.77 -14.11
CA CYS A 16 37.45 -4.86 -14.43
C CYS A 16 36.69 -4.74 -13.10
N LEU A 17 36.16 -3.55 -12.77
CA LEU A 17 35.13 -3.37 -11.76
C LEU A 17 33.85 -4.03 -12.26
N VAL A 18 33.66 -5.29 -11.88
CA VAL A 18 32.36 -5.95 -12.05
C VAL A 18 31.39 -5.29 -11.08
N ALA A 19 30.62 -4.33 -11.59
CA ALA A 19 29.48 -3.80 -10.83
C ALA A 19 28.51 -4.96 -10.60
N SER A 20 28.55 -5.50 -9.41
CA SER A 20 27.54 -6.47 -8.93
C SER A 20 26.19 -5.76 -8.96
N LYS A 21 25.34 -6.08 -9.94
CA LYS A 21 23.92 -5.75 -9.90
C LYS A 21 23.34 -6.54 -8.73
N SER A 22 23.17 -5.89 -7.58
CA SER A 22 22.37 -6.45 -6.50
C SER A 22 20.99 -6.74 -7.07
N SER A 23 20.51 -7.97 -6.95
CA SER A 23 19.11 -8.30 -7.22
C SER A 23 18.22 -7.33 -6.47
N PRO A 24 17.15 -6.82 -7.09
CA PRO A 24 16.23 -5.91 -6.40
C PRO A 24 15.73 -6.64 -5.14
N ARG A 25 16.09 -6.09 -3.98
CA ARG A 25 15.65 -6.60 -2.69
C ARG A 25 14.18 -6.26 -2.53
N ASN A 26 13.36 -7.22 -2.09
CA ASN A 26 11.97 -6.93 -1.76
C ASN A 26 11.90 -5.79 -0.74
N PRO A 27 10.98 -4.83 -0.92
CA PRO A 27 10.81 -3.76 0.04
C PRO A 27 10.37 -4.33 1.39
N THR A 28 10.87 -3.74 2.47
CA THR A 28 10.48 -4.09 3.84
C THR A 28 9.51 -3.06 4.41
N ILE A 29 8.81 -3.42 5.49
CA ILE A 29 7.87 -2.52 6.19
C ILE A 29 8.55 -1.31 6.84
N THR A 30 9.88 -1.27 6.86
CA THR A 30 10.70 -0.16 7.37
C THR A 30 11.32 0.70 6.27
N ASP A 31 11.18 0.31 5.00
CA ASP A 31 11.70 1.08 3.88
C ASP A 31 10.85 2.34 3.66
N GLN A 32 11.44 3.52 3.90
CA GLN A 32 10.72 4.79 3.82
C GLN A 32 10.08 5.02 2.45
N SER A 33 10.77 4.67 1.37
CA SER A 33 10.22 4.79 0.01
C SER A 33 8.98 3.91 -0.22
N PHE A 34 8.95 2.70 0.35
CA PHE A 34 7.79 1.82 0.29
C PHE A 34 6.63 2.38 1.11
N ILE A 35 6.90 2.82 2.35
CA ILE A 35 5.93 3.47 3.24
C ILE A 35 5.29 4.67 2.55
N ASP A 36 6.14 5.58 2.02
CA ASP A 36 5.68 6.80 1.35
C ASP A 36 4.82 6.50 0.13
N GLN A 37 5.19 5.51 -0.69
CA GLN A 37 4.38 5.10 -1.83
C GLN A 37 3.02 4.56 -1.39
N CYS A 38 2.96 3.68 -0.39
CA CYS A 38 1.70 3.15 0.12
C CYS A 38 0.78 4.28 0.61
N VAL A 39 1.31 5.17 1.46
CA VAL A 39 0.53 6.27 2.06
C VAL A 39 0.11 7.30 1.02
N ASN A 40 1.05 7.75 0.18
CA ASN A 40 0.78 8.83 -0.77
C ASN A 40 -0.22 8.41 -1.85
N VAL A 41 -0.10 7.19 -2.39
CA VAL A 41 -1.05 6.70 -3.41
C VAL A 41 -2.45 6.58 -2.83
N HIS A 42 -2.61 6.04 -1.61
CA HIS A 42 -3.93 6.01 -0.97
C HIS A 42 -4.51 7.42 -0.81
N ASN A 43 -3.74 8.37 -0.30
CA ASN A 43 -4.22 9.74 -0.09
C ASN A 43 -4.52 10.46 -1.41
N GLU A 44 -3.73 10.25 -2.45
CA GLU A 44 -4.02 10.77 -3.80
C GLU A 44 -5.38 10.28 -4.30
N LEU A 45 -5.63 8.98 -4.26
CA LEU A 45 -6.86 8.36 -4.76
C LEU A 45 -8.08 8.72 -3.91
N ARG A 46 -7.93 8.81 -2.60
CA ARG A 46 -8.99 9.25 -1.67
C ARG A 46 -9.44 10.68 -1.94
N GLY A 47 -8.51 11.55 -2.34
CA GLY A 47 -8.85 12.93 -2.74
C GLY A 47 -9.52 13.06 -4.12
N GLN A 48 -9.58 11.97 -4.89
CA GLN A 48 -10.12 11.96 -6.25
C GLN A 48 -11.49 11.28 -6.38
N VAL A 49 -12.11 10.86 -5.27
CA VAL A 49 -13.40 10.16 -5.32
C VAL A 49 -14.49 11.03 -5.96
N ASN A 50 -15.41 10.37 -6.67
CA ASN A 50 -16.56 10.98 -7.28
C ASN A 50 -17.81 10.11 -7.00
N PRO A 51 -18.85 10.64 -6.32
CA PRO A 51 -19.00 12.02 -5.84
C PRO A 51 -17.95 12.43 -4.81
N ALA A 52 -17.75 13.75 -4.61
CA ALA A 52 -16.77 14.26 -3.64
C ALA A 52 -17.15 13.87 -2.21
N ALA A 53 -16.14 13.61 -1.37
CA ALA A 53 -16.31 13.21 0.03
C ALA A 53 -16.16 14.43 0.96
N ALA A 54 -17.10 14.59 1.88
CA ALA A 54 -17.10 15.65 2.89
C ALA A 54 -16.19 15.37 4.10
N ASP A 55 -15.96 14.08 4.42
CA ASP A 55 -15.39 13.59 5.68
C ASP A 55 -14.14 12.69 5.48
N MET A 56 -13.55 12.66 4.28
CA MET A 56 -12.46 11.76 3.95
C MET A 56 -11.20 12.03 4.78
N LYS A 57 -10.85 11.13 5.68
CA LYS A 57 -9.66 11.29 6.52
C LYS A 57 -8.37 11.01 5.76
N HIS A 58 -7.34 11.81 6.05
CA HIS A 58 -5.98 11.61 5.56
C HIS A 58 -5.35 10.39 6.24
N MET A 59 -4.88 9.43 5.45
CA MET A 59 -4.20 8.23 5.97
C MET A 59 -2.76 8.51 6.37
N THR A 60 -2.32 7.86 7.43
CA THR A 60 -0.93 7.81 7.89
C THR A 60 -0.50 6.39 8.17
N TRP A 61 0.80 6.13 8.08
CA TRP A 61 1.37 4.82 8.36
C TRP A 61 1.16 4.40 9.82
N ASP A 62 1.00 3.10 10.02
CA ASP A 62 0.93 2.46 11.32
C ASP A 62 1.78 1.18 11.30
N GLU A 63 2.79 1.14 12.16
CA GLU A 63 3.73 0.01 12.22
C GLU A 63 3.04 -1.28 12.68
N GLY A 64 2.08 -1.18 13.60
CA GLY A 64 1.32 -2.33 14.09
C GLY A 64 0.53 -3.00 12.95
N LEU A 65 -0.17 -2.21 12.13
CA LEU A 65 -0.86 -2.71 10.94
C LEU A 65 0.11 -3.30 9.91
N ALA A 66 1.29 -2.70 9.73
CA ALA A 66 2.31 -3.20 8.81
C ALA A 66 2.89 -4.55 9.28
N MET A 67 3.14 -4.71 10.57
CA MET A 67 3.59 -5.97 11.16
C MET A 67 2.53 -7.09 11.00
N ILE A 68 1.24 -6.77 11.15
CA ILE A 68 0.15 -7.72 10.93
C ILE A 68 0.10 -8.13 9.46
N ALA A 69 0.20 -7.16 8.53
CA ALA A 69 0.24 -7.42 7.09
C ALA A 69 1.43 -8.31 6.72
N GLU A 70 2.62 -8.04 7.26
CA GLU A 70 3.84 -8.83 7.03
C GLU A 70 3.71 -10.26 7.56
N ALA A 71 3.23 -10.41 8.80
CA ALA A 71 3.03 -11.72 9.40
C ALA A 71 2.01 -12.57 8.64
N TRP A 72 1.00 -11.93 8.04
CA TRP A 72 0.02 -12.64 7.20
C TRP A 72 0.59 -12.97 5.82
N ALA A 73 1.23 -12.01 5.15
CA ALA A 73 1.85 -12.22 3.84
C ALA A 73 2.87 -13.37 3.85
N LYS A 74 3.69 -13.49 4.91
CA LYS A 74 4.65 -14.59 5.12
C LYS A 74 4.01 -15.98 5.17
N LYS A 75 2.70 -16.09 5.41
CA LYS A 75 1.99 -17.37 5.35
C LYS A 75 1.73 -17.84 3.92
N CYS A 76 1.90 -16.98 2.93
CA CYS A 76 1.66 -17.25 1.51
C CYS A 76 0.30 -17.93 1.28
N LYS A 77 -0.76 -17.32 1.79
CA LYS A 77 -2.15 -17.77 1.61
C LYS A 77 -2.96 -16.64 0.98
N PHE A 78 -3.53 -16.90 -0.20
CA PHE A 78 -4.42 -15.94 -0.87
C PHE A 78 -5.82 -16.01 -0.27
N GLN A 79 -5.95 -15.59 0.97
CA GLN A 79 -7.19 -15.47 1.73
C GLN A 79 -7.02 -14.41 2.82
N HIS A 80 -8.12 -13.88 3.34
CA HIS A 80 -8.09 -12.91 4.41
C HIS A 80 -7.55 -13.47 5.72
N ASN A 81 -6.89 -12.61 6.50
CA ASN A 81 -6.40 -12.93 7.82
C ASN A 81 -7.58 -13.26 8.75
N THR A 82 -7.49 -14.38 9.44
CA THR A 82 -8.57 -14.90 10.27
C THR A 82 -8.92 -14.06 11.49
N CYS A 83 -8.07 -13.10 11.86
CA CYS A 83 -8.34 -12.21 13.00
C CYS A 83 -9.15 -10.96 12.62
N ILE A 84 -9.25 -10.55 11.32
CA ILE A 84 -9.85 -9.25 10.95
C ILE A 84 -11.32 -9.09 11.38
N GLY A 85 -12.08 -10.18 11.40
CA GLY A 85 -13.49 -10.21 11.83
C GLY A 85 -13.69 -10.37 13.33
N LYS A 86 -12.62 -10.37 14.13
CA LYS A 86 -12.68 -10.63 15.56
C LYS A 86 -12.24 -9.41 16.36
N SER A 87 -13.08 -9.03 17.34
CA SER A 87 -12.90 -7.83 18.14
C SER A 87 -11.55 -7.83 18.88
N PHE A 88 -10.68 -6.84 18.60
CA PHE A 88 -9.36 -6.62 19.20
C PHE A 88 -8.37 -7.79 19.08
N GLU A 89 -8.63 -8.81 18.23
CA GLU A 89 -7.68 -9.91 18.04
C GLU A 89 -6.49 -9.55 17.13
N CYS A 90 -6.71 -8.69 16.12
CA CYS A 90 -5.65 -8.29 15.22
C CYS A 90 -4.78 -7.17 15.77
N HIS A 91 -5.42 -6.14 16.37
CA HIS A 91 -4.74 -4.91 16.75
C HIS A 91 -5.24 -4.38 18.10
N PRO A 92 -4.35 -3.93 19.02
CA PRO A 92 -4.76 -3.55 20.37
C PRO A 92 -5.61 -2.27 20.42
N THR A 93 -5.50 -1.40 19.44
CA THR A 93 -6.19 -0.11 19.40
C THR A 93 -7.46 -0.14 18.54
N PHE A 94 -7.48 -0.93 17.46
CA PHE A 94 -8.61 -0.99 16.55
C PHE A 94 -9.43 -2.24 16.83
N GLN A 95 -10.71 -2.04 17.14
CA GLN A 95 -11.63 -3.15 17.42
C GLN A 95 -11.68 -4.12 16.23
N TYR A 96 -11.76 -3.57 15.01
CA TYR A 96 -11.65 -4.32 13.76
C TYR A 96 -10.68 -3.60 12.85
N ILE A 97 -9.96 -4.36 12.03
CA ILE A 97 -9.13 -3.84 10.96
C ILE A 97 -9.65 -4.33 9.60
N GLY A 98 -9.47 -3.51 8.56
CA GLY A 98 -9.73 -3.90 7.19
C GLY A 98 -8.50 -4.52 6.54
N GLU A 99 -8.69 -5.17 5.39
CA GLU A 99 -7.60 -5.81 4.66
C GLU A 99 -7.88 -5.83 3.16
N ASN A 100 -6.88 -5.44 2.37
CA ASN A 100 -6.84 -5.69 0.93
C ASN A 100 -5.65 -6.58 0.59
N ILE A 101 -5.85 -7.51 -0.33
CA ILE A 101 -4.82 -8.44 -0.79
C ILE A 101 -4.69 -8.35 -2.30
N TRP A 102 -3.46 -8.21 -2.79
CA TRP A 102 -3.10 -8.32 -4.19
C TRP A 102 -2.18 -9.54 -4.39
N LEU A 103 -2.37 -10.26 -5.50
CA LEU A 103 -1.55 -11.39 -5.92
C LEU A 103 -1.13 -11.17 -7.38
N GLY A 104 0.15 -11.34 -7.67
CA GLY A 104 0.66 -11.20 -9.03
C GLY A 104 2.16 -11.44 -9.15
N GLY A 105 2.72 -11.25 -10.34
CA GLY A 105 4.16 -11.33 -10.54
C GLY A 105 4.89 -10.12 -9.96
N LEU A 106 6.02 -10.35 -9.29
CA LEU A 106 6.86 -9.29 -8.72
C LEU A 106 7.35 -8.30 -9.79
N SER A 107 7.60 -8.78 -11.01
CA SER A 107 8.00 -7.96 -12.15
C SER A 107 6.98 -6.88 -12.54
N MET A 108 5.70 -7.08 -12.19
CA MET A 108 4.61 -6.13 -12.43
C MET A 108 4.24 -5.33 -11.18
N PHE A 109 4.85 -5.63 -10.04
CA PHE A 109 4.51 -5.03 -8.76
C PHE A 109 5.14 -3.64 -8.60
N SER A 110 4.31 -2.74 -8.12
CA SER A 110 4.69 -1.57 -7.33
C SER A 110 3.52 -1.29 -6.36
N PRO A 111 3.75 -0.63 -5.21
CA PRO A 111 2.63 -0.20 -4.37
C PRO A 111 1.58 0.54 -5.17
N LYS A 112 2.00 1.43 -6.08
CA LYS A 112 1.09 2.18 -6.94
C LYS A 112 0.26 1.28 -7.86
N SER A 113 0.86 0.29 -8.53
CA SER A 113 0.12 -0.59 -9.45
C SER A 113 -0.92 -1.44 -8.72
N ALA A 114 -0.57 -1.99 -7.55
CA ALA A 114 -1.48 -2.80 -6.75
C ALA A 114 -2.65 -1.99 -6.19
N ILE A 115 -2.37 -0.81 -5.61
CA ILE A 115 -3.41 0.07 -5.04
C ILE A 115 -4.32 0.63 -6.14
N LEU A 116 -3.77 0.97 -7.32
CA LEU A 116 -4.57 1.35 -8.48
C LEU A 116 -5.46 0.22 -8.98
N ALA A 117 -5.01 -1.04 -8.95
CA ALA A 117 -5.85 -2.19 -9.29
C ALA A 117 -7.08 -2.26 -8.38
N TRP A 118 -6.90 -2.09 -7.06
CA TRP A 118 -8.01 -2.01 -6.11
C TRP A 118 -8.92 -0.80 -6.36
N TYR A 119 -8.35 0.39 -6.59
CA TYR A 119 -9.14 1.61 -6.86
C TYR A 119 -9.95 1.50 -8.16
N ASN A 120 -9.44 0.81 -9.18
CA ASN A 120 -10.11 0.63 -10.46
C ASN A 120 -11.42 -0.18 -10.38
N GLU A 121 -11.68 -0.87 -9.28
CA GLU A 121 -12.97 -1.50 -8.99
C GLU A 121 -14.10 -0.47 -8.87
N THR A 122 -13.80 0.84 -8.72
CA THR A 122 -14.77 1.95 -8.77
C THR A 122 -15.67 1.89 -10.01
N ARG A 123 -15.19 1.29 -11.10
CA ARG A 123 -15.97 1.13 -12.35
C ARG A 123 -17.18 0.21 -12.19
N MET A 124 -17.17 -0.64 -11.15
CA MET A 124 -18.22 -1.62 -10.84
C MET A 124 -19.08 -1.17 -9.65
N PHE A 125 -18.72 -0.08 -8.98
CA PHE A 125 -19.40 0.42 -7.79
C PHE A 125 -20.30 1.61 -8.13
N ASP A 126 -21.58 1.51 -7.79
CA ASP A 126 -22.53 2.63 -7.85
C ASP A 126 -22.71 3.21 -6.45
N TYR A 127 -22.20 4.42 -6.26
CA TYR A 127 -22.29 5.11 -4.97
C TYR A 127 -23.73 5.44 -4.58
N SER A 128 -24.60 5.75 -5.53
CA SER A 128 -25.99 6.19 -5.25
C SER A 128 -26.87 5.08 -4.70
N THR A 129 -26.59 3.85 -5.11
CA THR A 129 -27.35 2.66 -4.69
C THR A 129 -26.55 1.75 -3.77
N LEU A 130 -25.25 2.04 -3.55
CA LEU A 130 -24.28 1.21 -2.85
C LEU A 130 -24.17 -0.21 -3.48
N SER A 131 -24.48 -0.34 -4.76
CA SER A 131 -24.47 -1.62 -5.46
C SER A 131 -23.11 -1.87 -6.14
N CYS A 132 -22.79 -3.13 -6.31
CA CYS A 132 -21.58 -3.59 -6.97
C CYS A 132 -21.93 -4.62 -8.04
N THR A 133 -21.49 -4.40 -9.28
CA THR A 133 -21.72 -5.33 -10.40
C THR A 133 -20.64 -6.40 -10.53
N GLY A 134 -19.64 -6.40 -9.67
CA GLY A 134 -18.53 -7.35 -9.67
C GLY A 134 -17.83 -7.42 -8.31
N ILE A 135 -16.54 -7.08 -8.26
CA ILE A 135 -15.76 -6.97 -7.02
C ILE A 135 -15.53 -5.49 -6.75
N CYS A 136 -15.91 -4.99 -5.57
CA CYS A 136 -15.77 -3.59 -5.17
C CYS A 136 -15.15 -3.42 -3.78
N GLY A 137 -14.97 -4.51 -3.04
CA GLY A 137 -14.55 -4.45 -1.64
C GLY A 137 -13.16 -3.84 -1.44
N HIS A 138 -12.26 -4.00 -2.41
CA HIS A 138 -10.94 -3.37 -2.32
C HIS A 138 -11.04 -1.86 -2.53
N TYR A 139 -11.83 -1.41 -3.53
CA TYR A 139 -12.08 0.01 -3.77
C TYR A 139 -12.71 0.68 -2.55
N THR A 140 -13.82 0.11 -2.05
CA THR A 140 -14.53 0.72 -0.92
C THR A 140 -13.69 0.81 0.34
N GLN A 141 -12.79 -0.16 0.58
CA GLN A 141 -11.82 -0.08 1.67
C GLN A 141 -10.76 1.01 1.43
N VAL A 142 -10.20 1.14 0.22
CA VAL A 142 -9.23 2.22 -0.11
C VAL A 142 -9.83 3.60 0.18
N VAL A 143 -11.10 3.79 -0.14
CA VAL A 143 -11.79 5.09 0.00
C VAL A 143 -12.70 5.17 1.23
N TRP A 144 -12.56 4.26 2.18
CA TRP A 144 -13.33 4.31 3.44
C TRP A 144 -12.90 5.51 4.28
N ALA A 145 -13.81 6.47 4.46
CA ALA A 145 -13.48 7.77 5.06
C ALA A 145 -12.88 7.64 6.45
N ASN A 146 -13.45 6.77 7.29
CA ASN A 146 -13.02 6.59 8.67
C ASN A 146 -11.76 5.74 8.87
N SER A 147 -11.26 5.06 7.83
CA SER A 147 -9.94 4.40 7.89
C SER A 147 -8.85 5.47 7.71
N TYR A 148 -8.12 5.77 8.79
CA TYR A 148 -7.08 6.83 8.79
C TYR A 148 -5.67 6.29 9.05
N LYS A 149 -5.54 5.00 9.31
CA LYS A 149 -4.25 4.30 9.47
C LYS A 149 -4.12 3.18 8.46
N ILE A 150 -2.90 2.99 7.97
CA ILE A 150 -2.56 1.94 7.01
C ILE A 150 -1.20 1.33 7.32
N GLY A 151 -1.07 0.03 7.13
CA GLY A 151 0.20 -0.67 7.12
C GLY A 151 0.18 -1.77 6.06
N CYS A 152 1.23 -1.84 5.23
CA CYS A 152 1.31 -2.78 4.11
C CYS A 152 2.61 -3.59 4.15
N ALA A 153 2.58 -4.76 3.53
CA ALA A 153 3.75 -5.62 3.36
C ALA A 153 3.70 -6.40 2.05
N LEU A 154 4.86 -6.71 1.51
CA LEU A 154 5.05 -7.55 0.33
C LEU A 154 5.85 -8.79 0.71
N GLU A 155 5.43 -9.98 0.20
CA GLU A 155 6.15 -11.22 0.37
C GLU A 155 6.18 -12.03 -0.93
N MET A 156 7.29 -12.74 -1.17
CA MET A 156 7.42 -13.68 -2.28
C MET A 156 6.77 -15.02 -1.92
N CYS A 157 5.87 -15.47 -2.77
CA CYS A 157 5.09 -16.68 -2.52
C CYS A 157 5.05 -17.60 -3.76
N PRO A 158 6.18 -18.25 -4.10
CA PRO A 158 6.25 -19.13 -5.29
C PRO A 158 5.22 -20.27 -5.28
N ASN A 159 4.80 -20.70 -4.08
CA ASN A 159 3.79 -21.75 -3.89
C ASN A 159 2.37 -21.32 -4.31
N LEU A 160 2.11 -20.04 -4.54
CA LEU A 160 0.81 -19.52 -5.00
C LEU A 160 0.73 -19.40 -6.52
N GLY A 161 1.80 -19.73 -7.25
CA GLY A 161 1.84 -19.62 -8.70
C GLY A 161 3.21 -19.95 -9.28
N SER A 162 3.88 -18.98 -9.89
CA SER A 162 5.23 -19.11 -10.43
C SER A 162 6.29 -18.64 -9.43
N ALA A 163 7.58 -18.87 -9.77
CA ALA A 163 8.72 -18.39 -8.97
C ALA A 163 8.74 -16.86 -8.74
N ASP A 164 8.06 -16.10 -9.62
CA ASP A 164 7.92 -14.63 -9.55
C ASP A 164 6.65 -14.19 -8.78
N THR A 165 5.86 -15.11 -8.23
CA THR A 165 4.61 -14.77 -7.57
C THR A 165 4.88 -14.07 -6.23
N ALA A 166 4.22 -12.93 -6.04
CA ALA A 166 4.25 -12.14 -4.82
C ALA A 166 2.84 -11.85 -4.31
N ILE A 167 2.68 -11.74 -2.99
CA ILE A 167 1.47 -11.29 -2.33
C ILE A 167 1.74 -9.94 -1.67
N PHE A 168 0.83 -8.99 -1.86
CA PHE A 168 0.86 -7.68 -1.21
C PHE A 168 -0.39 -7.52 -0.37
N VAL A 169 -0.20 -7.24 0.90
CA VAL A 169 -1.27 -7.11 1.89
C VAL A 169 -1.24 -5.71 2.49
N CYS A 170 -2.38 -5.02 2.53
CA CYS A 170 -2.55 -3.78 3.29
C CYS A 170 -3.64 -3.96 4.33
N ASN A 171 -3.32 -3.62 5.59
CA ASN A 171 -4.29 -3.54 6.67
C ASN A 171 -4.67 -2.09 6.97
N TYR A 172 -5.93 -1.87 7.31
CA TYR A 172 -6.53 -0.55 7.51
C TYR A 172 -7.11 -0.43 8.93
N GLY A 173 -6.89 0.70 9.55
CA GLY A 173 -7.41 0.98 10.89
C GLY A 173 -8.11 2.36 10.97
N PRO A 174 -9.33 2.38 11.53
CA PRO A 174 -10.30 1.30 11.73
C PRO A 174 -10.71 0.57 10.45
N ALA A 175 -11.38 -0.58 10.59
CA ALA A 175 -11.93 -1.31 9.44
C ALA A 175 -12.94 -0.47 8.64
N GLY A 176 -13.04 -0.79 7.36
CA GLY A 176 -14.12 -0.34 6.49
C GLY A 176 -15.09 -1.47 6.13
N ASN A 177 -15.81 -1.25 5.04
CA ASN A 177 -16.71 -2.23 4.42
C ASN A 177 -17.82 -2.78 5.33
N PHE A 178 -18.35 -1.92 6.22
CA PHE A 178 -19.52 -2.28 7.00
C PHE A 178 -20.76 -2.41 6.10
N PRO A 179 -21.57 -3.46 6.25
CA PRO A 179 -22.75 -3.68 5.42
C PRO A 179 -23.71 -2.49 5.43
N ASN A 180 -24.24 -2.14 4.25
CA ASN A 180 -25.22 -1.06 4.05
C ASN A 180 -24.73 0.35 4.46
N MET A 181 -23.43 0.55 4.58
CA MET A 181 -22.85 1.86 4.87
C MET A 181 -22.07 2.37 3.63
N PRO A 182 -22.26 3.65 3.23
CA PRO A 182 -21.44 4.23 2.20
C PRO A 182 -19.99 4.35 2.67
N PRO A 183 -19.01 4.26 1.76
CA PRO A 183 -17.59 4.34 2.12
C PRO A 183 -17.18 5.72 2.64
N TYR A 184 -17.93 6.76 2.34
CA TYR A 184 -17.74 8.13 2.81
C TYR A 184 -19.04 8.92 2.71
N THR A 185 -19.10 10.09 3.34
CA THR A 185 -20.23 11.01 3.22
C THR A 185 -20.05 11.88 1.98
N GLN A 186 -21.01 11.85 1.05
CA GLN A 186 -21.03 12.75 -0.11
C GLN A 186 -21.24 14.21 0.31
N GLY A 187 -20.45 15.11 -0.24
CA GLY A 187 -20.58 16.54 -0.02
C GLY A 187 -19.36 17.33 -0.48
N GLU A 188 -19.37 18.63 -0.22
CA GLU A 188 -18.20 19.49 -0.47
C GLU A 188 -16.97 18.95 0.30
N SER A 189 -15.84 18.81 -0.39
CA SER A 189 -14.63 18.24 0.20
C SER A 189 -14.25 18.96 1.50
N CYS A 190 -14.00 18.20 2.55
CA CYS A 190 -13.62 18.68 3.87
C CYS A 190 -14.70 19.42 4.67
N SER A 191 -15.94 19.52 4.18
CA SER A 191 -17.01 20.24 4.89
C SER A 191 -17.40 19.58 6.23
N LEU A 192 -17.04 18.33 6.44
CA LEU A 192 -17.28 17.56 7.67
C LEU A 192 -15.97 17.13 8.38
N CYS A 193 -14.86 17.83 8.14
CA CYS A 193 -13.65 17.61 8.94
C CYS A 193 -13.90 17.97 10.41
N GLU A 194 -13.30 17.22 11.34
CA GLU A 194 -13.39 17.50 12.77
C GLU A 194 -12.69 18.82 13.13
N GLU A 195 -13.05 19.44 14.24
CA GLU A 195 -12.52 20.75 14.70
C GLU A 195 -10.98 20.80 14.77
N LYS A 196 -10.31 19.67 15.05
CA LYS A 196 -8.86 19.57 15.13
C LYS A 196 -8.19 19.08 13.83
N GLU A 197 -8.93 19.10 12.75
CA GLU A 197 -8.45 18.71 11.42
C GLU A 197 -8.38 19.93 10.51
N THR A 198 -7.51 19.86 9.50
CA THR A 198 -7.40 20.85 8.42
C THR A 198 -7.58 20.17 7.08
N CYS A 199 -8.19 20.86 6.14
CA CYS A 199 -8.31 20.36 4.78
C CYS A 199 -6.98 20.44 4.04
N VAL A 200 -6.45 19.29 3.64
CA VAL A 200 -5.22 19.19 2.83
C VAL A 200 -5.50 18.24 1.67
N ASN A 201 -5.40 18.73 0.45
CA ASN A 201 -5.67 17.94 -0.76
C ASN A 201 -7.03 17.20 -0.72
N LYS A 202 -8.08 17.90 -0.28
CA LYS A 202 -9.45 17.39 -0.10
C LYS A 202 -9.60 16.31 0.98
N LEU A 203 -8.63 16.20 1.88
CA LEU A 203 -8.65 15.23 3.00
C LEU A 203 -8.57 15.95 4.34
N CYS A 204 -9.31 15.44 5.32
CA CYS A 204 -9.29 15.88 6.71
C CYS A 204 -8.03 15.37 7.40
N ARG A 205 -7.06 16.23 7.67
CA ARG A 205 -5.78 15.91 8.27
C ARG A 205 -5.70 16.45 9.69
N LYS A 206 -5.42 15.57 10.67
CA LYS A 206 -5.17 15.99 12.07
C LYS A 206 -4.01 16.99 12.12
N GLN A 207 -4.22 18.10 12.83
CA GLN A 207 -3.16 19.06 13.10
C GLN A 207 -2.11 18.39 13.99
N LYS A 208 -0.82 18.60 13.64
CA LYS A 208 0.26 18.25 14.58
C LYS A 208 0.11 19.18 15.78
N GLY A 209 -0.14 18.64 16.97
CA GLY A 209 -0.16 19.42 18.18
C GLY A 209 1.13 20.23 18.28
N LYS A 210 1.01 21.54 18.54
CA LYS A 210 2.18 22.34 18.94
C LYS A 210 2.74 21.68 20.20
N LYS A 211 3.98 21.16 20.10
CA LYS A 211 4.74 20.73 21.27
C LYS A 211 5.10 21.95 22.11
#